data_54d13e5031da63035b2f0700d96c7f3d
#
_entry.id   54d13e5031da63035b2f0700d96c7f3d
#
_cell.length_a   1.000
_cell.length_b   1.000
_cell.length_c   1.000
_cell.angle_alpha   90.00
_cell.angle_beta   90.00
_cell.angle_gamma   90.00
#
_symmetry.space_group_name_H-M   'P 1'
#
loop_
_entity.id
_entity.type
_entity.pdbx_description
1 polymer ?
#
loop_
_entity_poly.entity_id
_entity_poly.type
_entity_poly.pdbx_seq_one_letter_code
_entity_poly.pdbx_strand_id
1 'polypeptide(L)'
;MTKKIWSHFQKSFTWYILIGVIVSLCSALAIYFFQQLLDHYQKSFQLGLLVAYGTTIILIPLLSYCEQKPKAYLTNGIYFYLKKLSLIKMSKISYEEYLKLGAGALLQKVEVGAAAGRNIHLNFYGRLFRELIPETLFNLFFIALIDKKLLPAILIGYVIVFILTKILLKTLQKMKEKTLISEEAMNATLIRGMTELVTF
;
A
#
# COMPACT_ATOMS: atom_id res chain seq x y z
N MET A 1 2.14 7.25 -18.15
CA MET A 1 2.76 5.98 -17.75
C MET A 1 1.80 5.14 -16.90
N THR A 2 1.20 5.68 -15.87
CA THR A 2 0.17 5.05 -15.02
C THR A 2 -0.99 4.41 -15.78
N LYS A 3 -1.62 5.11 -16.75
CA LYS A 3 -2.73 4.56 -17.55
C LYS A 3 -2.37 3.24 -18.28
N LYS A 4 -1.14 3.11 -18.79
CA LYS A 4 -0.69 1.89 -19.49
C LYS A 4 -0.52 0.70 -18.54
N ILE A 5 -0.03 0.92 -17.31
CA ILE A 5 0.10 -0.13 -16.30
C ILE A 5 -1.27 -0.62 -15.87
N TRP A 6 -2.19 0.31 -15.59
CA TRP A 6 -3.57 -0.03 -15.20
C TRP A 6 -4.29 -0.83 -16.29
N SER A 7 -4.18 -0.41 -17.56
CA SER A 7 -4.80 -1.13 -18.67
C SER A 7 -4.20 -2.53 -18.88
N HIS A 8 -2.89 -2.71 -18.65
CA HIS A 8 -2.23 -4.01 -18.80
C HIS A 8 -2.59 -5.01 -17.70
N PHE A 9 -2.79 -4.53 -16.48
CA PHE A 9 -3.13 -5.36 -15.30
C PHE A 9 -4.57 -5.19 -14.83
N GLN A 10 -5.47 -4.65 -15.66
CA GLN A 10 -6.83 -4.26 -15.31
C GLN A 10 -7.61 -5.37 -14.61
N LYS A 11 -7.63 -6.59 -15.16
CA LYS A 11 -8.35 -7.72 -14.57
C LYS A 11 -7.88 -8.04 -13.15
N SER A 12 -6.56 -8.10 -12.94
CA SER A 12 -5.99 -8.43 -11.62
C SER A 12 -6.19 -7.30 -10.61
N PHE A 13 -6.14 -6.03 -11.05
CA PHE A 13 -6.47 -4.89 -10.22
C PHE A 13 -7.95 -4.91 -9.81
N THR A 14 -8.86 -5.19 -10.73
CA THR A 14 -10.29 -5.25 -10.43
C THR A 14 -10.58 -6.35 -9.40
N TRP A 15 -10.04 -7.55 -9.58
CA TRP A 15 -10.18 -8.63 -8.60
C TRP A 15 -9.59 -8.27 -7.24
N TYR A 16 -8.40 -7.68 -7.23
CA TYR A 16 -7.72 -7.26 -6.01
C TYR A 16 -8.53 -6.22 -5.22
N ILE A 17 -9.07 -5.21 -5.91
CA ILE A 17 -9.92 -4.17 -5.30
C ILE A 17 -11.25 -4.77 -4.84
N LEU A 18 -11.91 -5.60 -5.65
CA LEU A 18 -13.20 -6.19 -5.33
C LEU A 18 -13.14 -7.05 -4.07
N ILE A 19 -12.12 -7.94 -3.97
CA ILE A 19 -11.93 -8.75 -2.76
C ILE A 19 -11.67 -7.83 -1.55
N GLY A 20 -10.86 -6.79 -1.69
CA GLY A 20 -10.58 -5.84 -0.62
C GLY A 20 -11.82 -5.08 -0.14
N VAL A 21 -12.70 -4.66 -1.05
CA VAL A 21 -13.99 -4.03 -0.71
C VAL A 21 -14.87 -5.00 0.08
N ILE A 22 -14.92 -6.28 -0.31
CA ILE A 22 -15.68 -7.30 0.43
C ILE A 22 -15.08 -7.52 1.83
N VAL A 23 -13.75 -7.59 1.94
CA VAL A 23 -13.07 -7.71 3.25
C VAL A 23 -13.39 -6.51 4.14
N SER A 24 -13.35 -5.29 3.61
CA SER A 24 -13.68 -4.07 4.35
C SER A 24 -15.15 -4.06 4.81
N LEU A 25 -16.07 -4.55 3.97
CA LEU A 25 -17.48 -4.71 4.35
C LEU A 25 -17.64 -5.74 5.48
N CYS A 26 -17.00 -6.92 5.38
CA CYS A 26 -17.03 -7.93 6.43
C CYS A 26 -16.45 -7.41 7.75
N SER A 27 -15.36 -6.62 7.69
CA SER A 27 -14.77 -6.01 8.89
C SER A 27 -15.72 -5.03 9.56
N ALA A 28 -16.39 -4.18 8.79
CA ALA A 28 -17.37 -3.23 9.32
C ALA A 28 -18.63 -3.95 9.88
N LEU A 29 -19.07 -5.02 9.22
CA LEU A 29 -20.16 -5.89 9.72
C LEU A 29 -19.76 -6.59 11.02
N ALA A 30 -18.53 -7.06 11.16
CA ALA A 30 -18.05 -7.67 12.40
C ALA A 30 -18.13 -6.70 13.58
N ILE A 31 -17.73 -5.45 13.38
CA ILE A 31 -17.83 -4.39 14.40
C ILE A 31 -19.30 -4.13 14.76
N TYR A 32 -20.17 -4.04 13.76
CA TYR A 32 -21.61 -3.82 13.97
C TYR A 32 -22.25 -4.97 14.75
N PHE A 33 -22.01 -6.23 14.38
CA PHE A 33 -22.55 -7.39 15.09
C PHE A 33 -21.99 -7.51 16.51
N PHE A 34 -20.71 -7.20 16.70
CA PHE A 34 -20.13 -7.16 18.02
C PHE A 34 -20.81 -6.14 18.93
N GLN A 35 -21.09 -4.95 18.42
CA GLN A 35 -21.82 -3.94 19.17
C GLN A 35 -23.24 -4.40 19.50
N GLN A 36 -23.96 -4.97 18.53
CA GLN A 36 -25.31 -5.52 18.78
C GLN A 36 -25.28 -6.61 19.85
N LEU A 37 -24.25 -7.45 19.90
CA LEU A 37 -24.07 -8.45 20.96
C LEU A 37 -23.90 -7.79 22.32
N LEU A 38 -23.13 -6.71 22.42
CA LEU A 38 -22.94 -5.99 23.70
C LEU A 38 -24.26 -5.34 24.16
N ASP A 39 -25.01 -4.71 23.27
CA ASP A 39 -26.26 -4.02 23.58
C ASP A 39 -27.36 -4.99 24.02
N HIS A 40 -27.37 -6.22 23.51
CA HIS A 40 -28.37 -7.24 23.84
C HIS A 40 -27.93 -8.20 24.94
N TYR A 41 -26.69 -8.17 25.36
CA TYR A 41 -26.15 -9.08 26.37
C TYR A 41 -26.94 -9.08 27.69
N GLN A 42 -27.48 -7.94 28.09
CA GLN A 42 -28.27 -7.79 29.31
C GLN A 42 -29.76 -8.17 29.14
N LYS A 43 -30.28 -8.25 27.91
CA LYS A 43 -31.73 -8.42 27.67
C LYS A 43 -32.12 -9.84 27.24
N SER A 44 -31.38 -10.44 26.34
CA SER A 44 -31.59 -11.82 25.89
C SER A 44 -30.42 -12.29 25.04
N PHE A 45 -29.91 -13.47 25.29
CA PHE A 45 -28.86 -14.08 24.49
C PHE A 45 -29.40 -14.46 23.09
N GLN A 46 -28.94 -13.78 22.05
CA GLN A 46 -29.35 -14.06 20.67
C GLN A 46 -28.27 -14.90 19.95
N LEU A 47 -28.49 -16.21 19.89
CA LEU A 47 -27.57 -17.16 19.23
C LEU A 47 -27.31 -16.77 17.75
N GLY A 48 -28.30 -16.21 17.06
CA GLY A 48 -28.17 -15.77 15.67
C GLY A 48 -27.13 -14.67 15.48
N LEU A 49 -27.07 -13.69 16.38
CA LEU A 49 -26.04 -12.63 16.34
C LEU A 49 -24.63 -13.18 16.60
N LEU A 50 -24.50 -14.13 17.51
CA LEU A 50 -23.22 -14.79 17.79
C LEU A 50 -22.73 -15.57 16.55
N VAL A 51 -23.60 -16.31 15.89
CA VAL A 51 -23.27 -17.04 14.65
C VAL A 51 -22.93 -16.06 13.53
N ALA A 52 -23.67 -14.97 13.36
CA ALA A 52 -23.37 -13.94 12.35
C ALA A 52 -22.02 -13.29 12.60
N TYR A 53 -21.69 -12.95 13.82
CA TYR A 53 -20.37 -12.43 14.21
C TYR A 53 -19.26 -13.44 13.94
N GLY A 54 -19.43 -14.69 14.39
CA GLY A 54 -18.46 -15.76 14.18
C GLY A 54 -18.19 -16.04 12.69
N THR A 55 -19.23 -16.04 11.87
CA THR A 55 -19.08 -16.22 10.41
C THR A 55 -18.29 -15.09 9.78
N THR A 56 -18.52 -13.84 10.17
CA THR A 56 -17.75 -12.70 9.61
C THR A 56 -16.27 -12.78 10.00
N ILE A 57 -15.95 -13.15 11.25
CA ILE A 57 -14.55 -13.33 11.69
C ILE A 57 -13.83 -14.44 10.93
N ILE A 58 -14.50 -15.53 10.62
CA ILE A 58 -13.92 -16.63 9.81
C ILE A 58 -13.78 -16.23 8.35
N LEU A 59 -14.73 -15.47 7.82
CA LEU A 59 -14.74 -15.06 6.40
C LEU A 59 -13.61 -14.09 6.06
N ILE A 60 -13.25 -13.18 6.97
CA ILE A 60 -12.18 -12.18 6.77
C ILE A 60 -10.84 -12.82 6.40
N PRO A 61 -10.27 -13.76 7.18
CA PRO A 61 -8.98 -14.39 6.82
C PRO A 61 -9.08 -15.27 5.58
N LEU A 62 -10.22 -15.92 5.32
CA LEU A 62 -10.42 -16.69 4.09
C LEU A 62 -10.37 -15.80 2.84
N LEU A 63 -11.07 -14.67 2.85
CA LEU A 63 -11.04 -13.70 1.76
C LEU A 63 -9.65 -13.07 1.61
N SER A 64 -8.98 -12.75 2.72
CA SER A 64 -7.62 -12.24 2.72
C SER A 64 -6.62 -13.24 2.13
N TYR A 65 -6.83 -14.53 2.34
CA TYR A 65 -6.04 -15.58 1.68
C TYR A 65 -6.28 -15.61 0.16
N CYS A 66 -7.53 -15.52 -0.28
CA CYS A 66 -7.86 -15.46 -1.72
C CYS A 66 -7.22 -14.25 -2.43
N GLU A 67 -7.03 -13.15 -1.70
CA GLU A 67 -6.41 -11.93 -2.20
C GLU A 67 -4.89 -12.09 -2.46
N GLN A 68 -4.21 -13.02 -1.81
CA GLN A 68 -2.75 -13.21 -1.95
C GLN A 68 -2.34 -13.48 -3.40
N LYS A 69 -3.12 -14.25 -4.15
CA LYS A 69 -2.82 -14.56 -5.57
C LYS A 69 -2.81 -13.31 -6.45
N PRO A 70 -3.89 -12.51 -6.56
CA PRO A 70 -3.88 -11.29 -7.38
C PRO A 70 -2.83 -10.27 -6.88
N LYS A 71 -2.61 -10.17 -5.57
CA LYS A 71 -1.58 -9.29 -4.98
C LYS A 71 -0.17 -9.70 -5.43
N ALA A 72 0.18 -10.98 -5.34
CA ALA A 72 1.49 -11.49 -5.75
C ALA A 72 1.70 -11.30 -7.27
N TYR A 73 0.67 -11.58 -8.07
CA TYR A 73 0.73 -11.36 -9.52
C TYR A 73 0.94 -9.89 -9.87
N LEU A 74 0.23 -8.97 -9.22
CA LEU A 74 0.40 -7.53 -9.42
C LEU A 74 1.77 -7.05 -8.95
N THR A 75 2.25 -7.54 -7.79
CA THR A 75 3.55 -7.15 -7.22
C THR A 75 4.69 -7.47 -8.19
N ASN A 76 4.74 -8.69 -8.65
CA ASN A 76 5.81 -9.15 -9.54
C ASN A 76 5.60 -8.64 -10.97
N GLY A 77 4.36 -8.67 -11.46
CA GLY A 77 4.03 -8.23 -12.81
C GLY A 77 4.37 -6.76 -13.05
N ILE A 78 3.98 -5.86 -12.14
CA ILE A 78 4.30 -4.42 -12.25
C ILE A 78 5.80 -4.19 -12.16
N TYR A 79 6.49 -4.88 -11.24
CA TYR A 79 7.94 -4.75 -11.10
C TYR A 79 8.66 -5.15 -12.40
N PHE A 80 8.39 -6.34 -12.94
CA PHE A 80 9.02 -6.82 -14.16
C PHE A 80 8.63 -5.98 -15.39
N TYR A 81 7.39 -5.52 -15.48
CA TYR A 81 6.95 -4.63 -16.54
C TYR A 81 7.72 -3.30 -16.53
N LEU A 82 7.89 -2.69 -15.36
CA LEU A 82 8.66 -1.44 -15.20
C LEU A 82 10.14 -1.67 -15.48
N LYS A 83 10.72 -2.78 -14.98
CA LYS A 83 12.11 -3.17 -15.24
C LYS A 83 12.35 -3.32 -16.75
N LYS A 84 11.45 -4.04 -17.45
CA LYS A 84 11.50 -4.20 -18.92
C LYS A 84 11.46 -2.86 -19.65
N LEU A 85 10.53 -1.98 -19.28
CA LEU A 85 10.42 -0.64 -19.90
C LEU A 85 11.68 0.19 -19.67
N SER A 86 12.25 0.13 -18.48
CA SER A 86 13.49 0.85 -18.13
C SER A 86 14.67 0.32 -18.93
N LEU A 87 14.81 -1.00 -19.08
CA LEU A 87 15.86 -1.63 -19.89
C LEU A 87 15.74 -1.25 -21.39
N ILE A 88 14.52 -1.25 -21.93
CA ILE A 88 14.28 -0.79 -23.33
C ILE A 88 14.67 0.69 -23.48
N LYS A 89 14.44 1.51 -22.45
CA LYS A 89 14.87 2.92 -22.49
C LYS A 89 16.39 3.05 -22.40
N MET A 90 17.02 2.23 -21.59
CA MET A 90 18.49 2.17 -21.49
C MET A 90 19.17 1.73 -22.78
N SER A 91 18.59 0.79 -23.53
CA SER A 91 19.18 0.37 -24.81
C SER A 91 19.21 1.46 -25.89
N LYS A 92 18.57 2.61 -25.62
CA LYS A 92 18.57 3.79 -26.52
C LYS A 92 19.54 4.88 -26.07
N ILE A 93 20.26 4.68 -24.97
CA ILE A 93 21.27 5.64 -24.47
C ILE A 93 22.53 5.51 -25.33
N SER A 94 23.22 6.65 -25.56
CA SER A 94 24.48 6.65 -26.32
C SER A 94 25.59 5.88 -25.58
N TYR A 95 26.52 5.31 -26.34
CA TYR A 95 27.63 4.55 -25.75
C TYR A 95 28.49 5.41 -24.82
N GLU A 96 28.66 6.68 -25.13
CA GLU A 96 29.41 7.62 -24.28
C GLU A 96 28.74 7.86 -22.92
N GLU A 97 27.39 8.03 -22.91
CA GLU A 97 26.65 8.16 -21.66
C GLU A 97 26.65 6.86 -20.84
N TYR A 98 26.58 5.72 -21.54
CA TYR A 98 26.67 4.41 -20.88
C TYR A 98 28.02 4.21 -20.18
N LEU A 99 29.14 4.57 -20.83
CA LEU A 99 30.47 4.50 -20.22
C LEU A 99 30.64 5.43 -19.03
N LYS A 100 30.09 6.67 -19.11
CA LYS A 100 30.17 7.66 -18.02
C LYS A 100 29.40 7.19 -16.77
N LEU A 101 28.27 6.54 -16.95
CA LEU A 101 27.41 6.11 -15.84
C LEU A 101 27.81 4.77 -15.24
N GLY A 102 28.47 3.92 -16.01
CA GLY A 102 28.83 2.55 -15.62
C GLY A 102 27.64 1.58 -15.58
N ALA A 103 27.85 0.36 -16.03
CA ALA A 103 26.79 -0.67 -16.14
C ALA A 103 26.11 -0.98 -14.80
N GLY A 104 26.89 -1.06 -13.71
CA GLY A 104 26.38 -1.38 -12.38
C GLY A 104 25.44 -0.30 -11.82
N ALA A 105 25.85 0.98 -11.96
CA ALA A 105 25.03 2.11 -11.50
C ALA A 105 23.71 2.22 -12.30
N LEU A 106 23.76 1.96 -13.60
CA LEU A 106 22.56 1.94 -14.45
C LEU A 106 21.61 0.81 -14.07
N LEU A 107 22.11 -0.39 -13.84
CA LEU A 107 21.29 -1.52 -13.40
C LEU A 107 20.63 -1.25 -12.04
N GLN A 108 21.40 -0.71 -11.09
CA GLN A 108 20.87 -0.31 -9.78
C GLN A 108 19.75 0.74 -9.91
N LYS A 109 19.93 1.76 -10.75
CA LYS A 109 18.88 2.77 -11.02
C LYS A 109 17.61 2.14 -11.59
N VAL A 110 17.73 1.16 -12.49
CA VAL A 110 16.58 0.43 -13.04
C VAL A 110 15.86 -0.37 -11.95
N GLU A 111 16.60 -1.07 -11.11
CA GLU A 111 16.01 -1.89 -10.04
C GLU A 111 15.31 -1.05 -8.98
N VAL A 112 15.98 -0.01 -8.49
CA VAL A 112 15.40 0.94 -7.53
C VAL A 112 14.18 1.65 -8.12
N GLY A 113 14.25 2.10 -9.37
CA GLY A 113 13.16 2.75 -10.07
C GLY A 113 11.95 1.83 -10.28
N ALA A 114 12.18 0.57 -10.67
CA ALA A 114 11.12 -0.43 -10.82
C ALA A 114 10.46 -0.78 -9.49
N ALA A 115 11.25 -0.93 -8.42
CA ALA A 115 10.74 -1.17 -7.07
C ALA A 115 9.93 0.02 -6.53
N ALA A 116 10.42 1.24 -6.71
CA ALA A 116 9.70 2.46 -6.34
C ALA A 116 8.37 2.59 -7.10
N GLY A 117 8.39 2.36 -8.41
CA GLY A 117 7.19 2.38 -9.23
C GLY A 117 6.14 1.34 -8.82
N ARG A 118 6.57 0.11 -8.52
CA ARG A 118 5.70 -0.93 -7.96
C ARG A 118 5.08 -0.48 -6.64
N ASN A 119 5.88 0.06 -5.73
CA ASN A 119 5.42 0.52 -4.41
C ASN A 119 4.37 1.63 -4.54
N ILE A 120 4.56 2.59 -5.44
CA ILE A 120 3.58 3.64 -5.71
C ILE A 120 2.26 3.05 -6.20
N HIS A 121 2.29 2.12 -7.15
CA HIS A 121 1.06 1.57 -7.73
C HIS A 121 0.31 0.63 -6.78
N LEU A 122 1.00 -0.19 -5.99
CA LEU A 122 0.37 -1.15 -5.09
C LEU A 122 0.15 -0.61 -3.69
N ASN A 123 1.21 -0.09 -3.06
CA ASN A 123 1.14 0.30 -1.65
C ASN A 123 0.45 1.66 -1.46
N PHE A 124 0.47 2.52 -2.49
CA PHE A 124 -0.26 3.78 -2.40
C PHE A 124 -1.63 3.67 -3.09
N TYR A 125 -1.69 3.58 -4.44
CA TYR A 125 -2.97 3.55 -5.14
C TYR A 125 -3.77 2.27 -4.87
N GLY A 126 -3.13 1.11 -4.89
CA GLY A 126 -3.78 -0.17 -4.62
C GLY A 126 -4.41 -0.20 -3.23
N ARG A 127 -3.64 0.20 -2.21
CA ARG A 127 -4.12 0.24 -0.83
C ARG A 127 -5.21 1.29 -0.61
N LEU A 128 -5.10 2.45 -1.26
CA LEU A 128 -6.09 3.52 -1.18
C LEU A 128 -7.47 3.04 -1.62
N PHE A 129 -7.57 2.44 -2.81
CA PHE A 129 -8.85 2.01 -3.38
C PHE A 129 -9.37 0.67 -2.83
N ARG A 130 -8.48 -0.20 -2.38
CA ARG A 130 -8.83 -1.52 -1.84
C ARG A 130 -9.27 -1.48 -0.38
N GLU A 131 -8.59 -0.69 0.44
CA GLU A 131 -8.69 -0.73 1.91
C GLU A 131 -9.22 0.60 2.45
N LEU A 132 -8.49 1.68 2.26
CA LEU A 132 -8.69 2.94 2.96
C LEU A 132 -10.03 3.61 2.63
N ILE A 133 -10.38 3.70 1.35
CA ILE A 133 -11.67 4.30 0.94
C ILE A 133 -12.85 3.42 1.35
N PRO A 134 -12.90 2.10 1.02
CA PRO A 134 -14.04 1.27 1.40
C PRO A 134 -14.21 1.16 2.91
N GLU A 135 -13.13 0.95 3.66
CA GLU A 135 -13.17 0.85 5.11
C GLU A 135 -13.72 2.13 5.77
N THR A 136 -13.24 3.29 5.33
CA THR A 136 -13.74 4.57 5.84
C THR A 136 -15.23 4.76 5.53
N LEU A 137 -15.66 4.45 4.30
CA LEU A 137 -17.06 4.58 3.89
C LEU A 137 -17.98 3.62 4.66
N PHE A 138 -17.60 2.35 4.79
CA PHE A 138 -18.41 1.39 5.52
C PHE A 138 -18.46 1.70 7.01
N ASN A 139 -17.35 2.07 7.62
CA ASN A 139 -17.33 2.47 9.03
C ASN A 139 -18.23 3.69 9.28
N LEU A 140 -18.15 4.73 8.45
CA LEU A 140 -19.03 5.89 8.57
C LEU A 140 -20.50 5.51 8.38
N PHE A 141 -20.80 4.63 7.44
CA PHE A 141 -22.17 4.14 7.20
C PHE A 141 -22.72 3.39 8.42
N PHE A 142 -21.97 2.44 8.98
CA PHE A 142 -22.41 1.67 10.15
C PHE A 142 -22.51 2.54 11.42
N ILE A 143 -21.60 3.48 11.61
CA ILE A 143 -21.69 4.45 12.72
C ILE A 143 -22.97 5.30 12.59
N ALA A 144 -23.31 5.72 11.37
CA ALA A 144 -24.57 6.45 11.13
C ALA A 144 -25.82 5.65 11.44
N LEU A 145 -25.76 4.30 11.29
CA LEU A 145 -26.86 3.40 11.68
C LEU A 145 -26.98 3.24 13.19
N ILE A 146 -25.88 3.31 13.92
CA ILE A 146 -25.84 3.15 15.36
C ILE A 146 -26.32 4.45 16.05
N ASP A 147 -25.64 5.54 15.81
CA ASP A 147 -26.03 6.86 16.31
C ASP A 147 -25.52 7.98 15.39
N LYS A 148 -26.46 8.67 14.74
CA LYS A 148 -26.17 9.79 13.84
C LYS A 148 -25.47 10.97 14.55
N LYS A 149 -25.61 11.09 15.88
CA LYS A 149 -24.97 12.16 16.65
C LYS A 149 -23.45 12.00 16.76
N LEU A 150 -22.93 10.78 16.60
CA LEU A 150 -21.51 10.49 16.64
C LEU A 150 -20.79 10.88 15.33
N LEU A 151 -21.51 10.95 14.22
CA LEU A 151 -20.94 11.25 12.90
C LEU A 151 -20.10 12.55 12.85
N PRO A 152 -20.59 13.72 13.35
CA PRO A 152 -19.80 14.93 13.32
C PRO A 152 -18.50 14.84 14.12
N ALA A 153 -18.54 14.20 15.29
CA ALA A 153 -17.36 14.03 16.15
C ALA A 153 -16.28 13.18 15.46
N ILE A 154 -16.70 12.11 14.79
CA ILE A 154 -15.78 11.22 14.06
C ILE A 154 -15.22 11.90 12.82
N LEU A 155 -16.03 12.68 12.08
CA LEU A 155 -15.54 13.46 10.93
C LEU A 155 -14.49 14.49 11.36
N ILE A 156 -14.71 15.18 12.47
CA ILE A 156 -13.70 16.09 13.05
C ILE A 156 -12.42 15.33 13.39
N GLY A 157 -12.54 14.15 14.01
CA GLY A 157 -11.40 13.26 14.30
C GLY A 157 -10.61 12.90 13.03
N TYR A 158 -11.28 12.51 11.95
CA TYR A 158 -10.60 12.23 10.67
C TYR A 158 -9.86 13.45 10.11
N VAL A 159 -10.45 14.64 10.19
CA VAL A 159 -9.79 15.89 9.75
C VAL A 159 -8.53 16.16 10.57
N ILE A 160 -8.59 16.00 11.89
CA ILE A 160 -7.43 16.18 12.79
C ILE A 160 -6.33 15.18 12.43
N VAL A 161 -6.66 13.89 12.30
CA VAL A 161 -5.70 12.84 11.93
C VAL A 161 -5.08 13.13 10.56
N PHE A 162 -5.87 13.59 9.59
CA PHE A 162 -5.35 13.95 8.26
C PHE A 162 -4.34 15.11 8.33
N ILE A 163 -4.63 16.16 9.12
CA ILE A 163 -3.72 17.30 9.32
C ILE A 163 -2.42 16.83 9.99
N LEU A 164 -2.53 16.05 11.08
CA LEU A 164 -1.37 15.51 11.80
C LEU A 164 -0.51 14.62 10.89
N THR A 165 -1.14 13.75 10.11
CA THR A 165 -0.44 12.88 9.15
C THR A 165 0.32 13.70 8.11
N LYS A 166 -0.27 14.79 7.60
CA LYS A 166 0.38 15.68 6.64
C LYS A 166 1.62 16.36 7.22
N ILE A 167 1.54 16.80 8.49
CA ILE A 167 2.68 17.41 9.20
C ILE A 167 3.80 16.40 9.41
N LEU A 168 3.45 15.17 9.88
CA LEU A 168 4.41 14.09 10.10
C LEU A 168 5.10 13.66 8.81
N LEU A 169 4.36 13.51 7.70
CA LEU A 169 4.92 13.17 6.40
C LEU A 169 5.94 14.21 5.92
N LYS A 170 5.65 15.51 6.10
CA LYS A 170 6.60 16.59 5.74
C LYS A 170 7.89 16.49 6.55
N THR A 171 7.78 16.16 7.84
CA THR A 171 8.96 15.98 8.72
C THR A 171 9.77 14.75 8.31
N LEU A 172 9.09 13.62 8.05
CA LEU A 172 9.75 12.39 7.58
C LEU A 172 10.46 12.57 6.23
N GLN A 173 9.87 13.33 5.30
CA GLN A 173 10.51 13.62 4.01
C GLN A 173 11.83 14.40 4.21
N LYS A 174 11.84 15.42 5.08
CA LYS A 174 13.07 16.16 5.40
C LYS A 174 14.14 15.29 6.05
N MET A 175 13.74 14.37 6.93
CA MET A 175 14.67 13.42 7.56
C MET A 175 15.24 12.45 6.51
N LYS A 176 14.41 11.94 5.62
CA LYS A 176 14.80 11.01 4.56
C LYS A 176 15.77 11.64 3.56
N GLU A 177 15.58 12.90 3.19
CA GLU A 177 16.53 13.65 2.36
C GLU A 177 17.90 13.76 3.03
N LYS A 178 17.95 14.06 4.32
CA LYS A 178 19.21 14.11 5.08
C LYS A 178 19.91 12.74 5.15
N THR A 179 19.13 11.68 5.36
CA THR A 179 19.66 10.32 5.40
C THR A 179 20.23 9.89 4.05
N LEU A 180 19.55 10.21 2.94
CA LEU A 180 20.04 9.91 1.59
C LEU A 180 21.38 10.59 1.28
N ILE A 181 21.53 11.87 1.63
CA ILE A 181 22.79 12.61 1.47
C ILE A 181 23.91 11.94 2.29
N SER A 182 23.60 11.52 3.51
CA SER A 182 24.55 10.82 4.38
C SER A 182 24.94 9.44 3.85
N GLU A 183 23.98 8.68 3.30
CA GLU A 183 24.22 7.37 2.65
C GLU A 183 25.06 7.52 1.38
N GLU A 184 24.81 8.53 0.56
CA GLU A 184 25.64 8.81 -0.63
C GLU A 184 27.07 9.16 -0.26
N ALA A 185 27.28 9.98 0.78
CA ALA A 185 28.61 10.33 1.28
C ALA A 185 29.34 9.11 1.84
N MET A 186 28.65 8.25 2.60
CA MET A 186 29.21 7.01 3.13
C MET A 186 29.59 6.04 2.02
N ASN A 187 28.70 5.84 1.03
CA ASN A 187 28.99 4.96 -0.11
C ASN A 187 30.16 5.48 -0.96
N ALA A 188 30.27 6.79 -1.16
CA ALA A 188 31.42 7.38 -1.84
C ALA A 188 32.75 7.13 -1.10
N THR A 189 32.74 7.21 0.24
CA THR A 189 33.90 6.92 1.09
C THR A 189 34.28 5.43 1.06
N LEU A 190 33.28 4.53 1.11
CA LEU A 190 33.50 3.09 1.00
C LEU A 190 34.11 2.71 -0.35
N ILE A 191 33.61 3.26 -1.46
CA ILE A 191 34.13 3.00 -2.80
C ILE A 191 35.57 3.50 -2.91
N ARG A 192 35.91 4.68 -2.37
CA ARG A 192 37.29 5.16 -2.31
C ARG A 192 38.18 4.22 -1.52
N GLY A 193 37.79 3.84 -0.32
CA GLY A 193 38.57 2.91 0.50
C GLY A 193 38.79 1.55 -0.18
N MET A 194 37.79 1.01 -0.88
CA MET A 194 37.96 -0.22 -1.66
C MET A 194 38.88 -0.05 -2.86
N THR A 195 38.84 1.09 -3.53
CA THR A 195 39.71 1.36 -4.69
C THR A 195 41.17 1.56 -4.27
N GLU A 196 41.41 2.18 -3.12
CA GLU A 196 42.75 2.34 -2.55
C GLU A 196 43.36 1.02 -2.06
N LEU A 197 42.53 0.10 -1.52
CA LEU A 197 42.97 -1.24 -1.11
C LEU A 197 43.36 -2.17 -2.27
N VAL A 198 42.82 -1.95 -3.46
CA VAL A 198 43.16 -2.74 -4.67
C VAL A 198 44.43 -2.23 -5.36
N THR A 199 44.89 -1.05 -5.00
CA THR A 199 46.14 -0.43 -5.57
C THR A 199 47.39 -0.73 -4.76
N PHE A 200 47.30 -1.49 -3.68
CA PHE A 200 48.40 -2.07 -2.91
C PHE A 200 48.46 -3.59 -3.15
#